data_e41ee58909f07ad2a3048fc8058c7acd
#
_entry.id   e41ee58909f07ad2a3048fc8058c7acd
#
_cell.length_a   1.000
_cell.length_b   1.000
_cell.length_c   1.000
_cell.angle_alpha   90.00
_cell.angle_beta   90.00
_cell.angle_gamma   90.00
#
_symmetry.space_group_name_H-M   'P 1'
#
loop_
_entity.id
_entity.type
_entity.pdbx_description
1 polymer ?
#
loop_
_entity_poly.entity_id
_entity_poly.type
_entity_poly.pdbx_seq_one_letter_code
_entity_poly.pdbx_strand_id
1 'polypeptide(L)'
;VTDHGYLGYAVIVNKKFWDGLPADVRAQLEDAMEQATRYANQIAKVENDNALEAVKKSGKTTVYVPTKEERLAFKKALVPVHQKMEGRVGKEVIQAVYKDIGFKPDSL
;
A
#
# COMPACT_ATOMS: atom_id res chain seq x y z
N VAL A 1 9.75 7.42 10.43
CA VAL A 1 9.26 6.69 9.24
C VAL A 1 8.93 5.27 9.65
N THR A 2 7.66 4.91 9.72
CA THR A 2 7.22 3.61 10.26
C THR A 2 6.59 2.70 9.20
N ASP A 3 6.28 3.24 8.02
CA ASP A 3 5.64 2.53 6.90
C ASP A 3 4.38 1.76 7.33
N HIS A 4 3.56 2.37 8.19
CA HIS A 4 2.41 1.74 8.85
C HIS A 4 1.11 1.84 8.06
N GLY A 5 1.10 2.54 6.96
CA GLY A 5 -0.09 2.76 6.13
C GLY A 5 0.19 2.58 4.66
N TYR A 6 -0.82 2.14 3.93
CA TYR A 6 -0.83 2.07 2.47
C TYR A 6 -1.95 2.93 1.92
N LEU A 7 -1.63 3.88 1.06
CA LEU A 7 -2.59 4.71 0.35
C LEU A 7 -2.76 4.15 -1.07
N GLY A 8 -3.72 3.26 -1.22
CA GLY A 8 -4.06 2.66 -2.49
C GLY A 8 -5.28 3.33 -3.13
N TYR A 9 -5.27 3.40 -4.44
CA TYR A 9 -6.41 3.87 -5.24
C TYR A 9 -6.85 2.76 -6.18
N ALA A 10 -8.15 2.64 -6.39
CA ALA A 10 -8.73 1.79 -7.40
C ALA A 10 -9.58 2.65 -8.34
N VAL A 11 -9.34 2.50 -9.64
CA VAL A 11 -10.22 3.08 -10.65
C VAL A 11 -11.38 2.12 -10.85
N ILE A 12 -12.59 2.59 -10.62
CA ILE A 12 -13.80 1.79 -10.75
C ILE A 12 -14.70 2.36 -11.86
N VAL A 13 -15.42 1.49 -12.54
CA VAL A 13 -16.36 1.84 -13.58
C VAL A 13 -17.69 1.12 -13.35
N ASN A 14 -18.80 1.74 -13.74
CA ASN A 14 -20.10 1.08 -13.68
C ASN A 14 -20.12 -0.14 -14.59
N LYS A 15 -20.49 -1.32 -14.04
CA LYS A 15 -20.48 -2.58 -14.78
C LYS A 15 -21.36 -2.56 -16.03
N LYS A 16 -22.58 -2.03 -15.93
CA LYS A 16 -23.50 -1.97 -17.06
C LYS A 16 -22.98 -1.09 -18.20
N PHE A 17 -22.37 0.03 -17.85
CA PHE A 17 -21.70 0.89 -18.85
C PHE A 17 -20.55 0.15 -19.52
N TRP A 18 -19.69 -0.48 -18.73
CA TRP A 18 -18.52 -1.20 -19.22
C TRP A 18 -18.90 -2.35 -20.16
N ASP A 19 -19.88 -3.16 -19.77
CA ASP A 19 -20.35 -4.29 -20.56
C ASP A 19 -21.06 -3.85 -21.86
N GLY A 20 -21.61 -2.64 -21.89
CA GLY A 20 -22.23 -2.04 -23.07
C GLY A 20 -21.25 -1.46 -24.09
N LEU A 21 -19.96 -1.35 -23.77
CA LEU A 21 -18.96 -0.84 -24.70
C LEU A 21 -18.59 -1.90 -25.75
N PRO A 22 -18.28 -1.49 -27.00
CA PRO A 22 -17.68 -2.38 -27.99
C PRO A 22 -16.37 -3.01 -27.47
N ALA A 23 -16.07 -4.21 -27.89
CA ALA A 23 -14.92 -4.97 -27.36
C ALA A 23 -13.57 -4.29 -27.65
N ASP A 24 -13.44 -3.69 -28.84
CA ASP A 24 -12.26 -2.92 -29.24
C ASP A 24 -12.06 -1.67 -28.39
N VAL A 25 -13.13 -0.97 -28.07
CA VAL A 25 -13.09 0.21 -27.18
C VAL A 25 -12.68 -0.20 -25.77
N ARG A 26 -13.23 -1.30 -25.24
CA ARG A 26 -12.80 -1.83 -23.92
C ARG A 26 -11.32 -2.15 -23.90
N ALA A 27 -10.82 -2.86 -24.92
CA ALA A 27 -9.41 -3.21 -25.01
C ALA A 27 -8.49 -1.96 -25.04
N GLN A 28 -8.90 -0.91 -25.76
CA GLN A 28 -8.16 0.36 -25.77
C GLN A 28 -8.15 1.05 -24.40
N LEU A 29 -9.28 1.02 -23.69
CA LEU A 29 -9.37 1.61 -22.36
C LEU A 29 -8.56 0.81 -21.34
N GLU A 30 -8.55 -0.50 -21.41
CA GLU A 30 -7.73 -1.38 -20.55
C GLU A 30 -6.24 -1.10 -20.76
N ASP A 31 -5.79 -1.04 -22.02
CA ASP A 31 -4.39 -0.71 -22.33
C ASP A 31 -4.00 0.69 -21.85
N ALA A 32 -4.85 1.69 -22.08
CA ALA A 32 -4.62 3.04 -21.61
C ALA A 32 -4.53 3.12 -20.08
N MET A 33 -5.40 2.40 -19.38
CA MET A 33 -5.38 2.33 -17.91
C MET A 33 -4.14 1.60 -17.38
N GLU A 34 -3.69 0.55 -18.05
CA GLU A 34 -2.46 -0.13 -17.67
C GLU A 34 -1.25 0.79 -17.80
N GLN A 35 -1.14 1.51 -18.92
CA GLN A 35 -0.07 2.47 -19.15
C GLN A 35 -0.10 3.61 -18.13
N ALA A 36 -1.28 4.19 -17.87
CA ALA A 36 -1.46 5.25 -16.89
C ALA A 36 -1.10 4.78 -15.46
N THR A 37 -1.48 3.55 -15.10
CA THR A 37 -1.15 2.96 -13.80
C THR A 37 0.34 2.75 -13.61
N ARG A 38 1.03 2.23 -14.64
CA ARG A 38 2.50 2.07 -14.60
C ARG A 38 3.19 3.42 -14.42
N TYR A 39 2.78 4.41 -15.19
CA TYR A 39 3.32 5.77 -15.08
C TYR A 39 3.07 6.38 -13.71
N ALA A 40 1.83 6.33 -13.22
CA ALA A 40 1.46 6.87 -11.91
C ALA A 40 2.28 6.23 -10.78
N ASN A 41 2.44 4.90 -10.79
CA ASN A 41 3.25 4.20 -9.79
C ASN A 41 4.73 4.59 -9.86
N GLN A 42 5.25 4.80 -11.06
CA GLN A 42 6.65 5.22 -11.25
C GLN A 42 6.90 6.62 -10.70
N ILE A 43 6.04 7.59 -11.05
CA ILE A 43 6.19 8.97 -10.56
C ILE A 43 5.91 9.07 -9.06
N ALA A 44 4.93 8.32 -8.53
CA ALA A 44 4.60 8.34 -7.11
C ALA A 44 5.80 7.95 -6.22
N LYS A 45 6.60 6.98 -6.64
CA LYS A 45 7.81 6.61 -5.91
C LYS A 45 8.81 7.77 -5.86
N VAL A 46 9.09 8.38 -6.99
CA VAL A 46 10.02 9.52 -7.10
C VAL A 46 9.54 10.71 -6.27
N GLU A 47 8.25 11.04 -6.36
CA GLU A 47 7.65 12.14 -5.61
C GLU A 47 7.68 11.89 -4.11
N ASN A 48 7.45 10.67 -3.64
CA ASN A 48 7.55 10.31 -2.23
C ASN A 48 8.97 10.45 -1.70
N ASP A 49 9.96 9.99 -2.46
CA ASP A 49 11.38 10.11 -2.09
C ASP A 49 11.78 11.60 -2.01
N ASN A 50 11.39 12.41 -3.01
CA ASN A 50 11.64 13.83 -3.05
C ASN A 50 10.94 14.58 -1.90
N ALA A 51 9.71 14.24 -1.58
CA ALA A 51 8.95 14.83 -0.49
C ALA A 51 9.62 14.59 0.86
N LEU A 52 10.11 13.36 1.12
CA LEU A 52 10.84 13.05 2.35
C LEU A 52 12.11 13.87 2.48
N GLU A 53 12.88 14.01 1.39
CA GLU A 53 14.09 14.83 1.38
C GLU A 53 13.77 16.32 1.58
N ALA A 54 12.67 16.82 1.00
CA ALA A 54 12.22 18.19 1.23
C ALA A 54 11.85 18.44 2.69
N VAL A 55 11.17 17.49 3.35
CA VAL A 55 10.87 17.55 4.78
C VAL A 55 12.14 17.62 5.61
N LYS A 56 13.12 16.75 5.34
CA LYS A 56 14.43 16.77 6.04
C LYS A 56 15.14 18.12 5.87
N LYS A 57 15.22 18.63 4.64
CA LYS A 57 15.88 19.88 4.31
C LYS A 57 15.21 21.12 4.91
N SER A 58 13.91 21.07 5.16
CA SER A 58 13.18 22.19 5.75
C SER A 58 13.62 22.56 7.15
N GLY A 59 14.23 21.63 7.89
CA GLY A 59 14.63 21.81 9.27
C GLY A 59 13.50 22.03 10.27
N LYS A 60 12.24 22.03 9.81
CA LYS A 60 11.05 22.26 10.64
C LYS A 60 10.56 21.02 11.39
N THR A 61 11.03 19.84 10.99
CA THR A 61 10.58 18.56 11.54
C THR A 61 11.76 17.61 11.66
N THR A 62 11.87 16.95 12.80
CA THR A 62 12.83 15.85 12.97
C THR A 62 12.29 14.59 12.31
N VAL A 63 13.02 14.06 11.34
CA VAL A 63 12.68 12.79 10.68
C VAL A 63 13.45 11.68 11.37
N TYR A 64 12.73 10.83 12.09
CA TYR A 64 13.29 9.66 12.75
C TYR A 64 13.06 8.40 11.90
N VAL A 65 14.12 7.65 11.66
CA VAL A 65 14.05 6.36 10.99
C VAL A 65 14.42 5.28 12.01
N PRO A 66 13.47 4.42 12.41
CA PRO A 66 13.73 3.38 13.40
C PRO A 66 14.81 2.40 12.96
N THR A 67 15.59 1.90 13.91
CA THR A 67 16.53 0.80 13.70
C THR A 67 15.78 -0.51 13.41
N LYS A 68 16.51 -1.55 13.03
CA LYS A 68 15.90 -2.89 12.81
C LYS A 68 15.27 -3.44 14.08
N GLU A 69 15.94 -3.26 15.20
CA GLU A 69 15.50 -3.70 16.53
C GLU A 69 14.22 -2.96 16.96
N GLU A 70 14.18 -1.64 16.77
CA GLU A 70 12.99 -0.83 17.06
C GLU A 70 11.81 -1.19 16.16
N ARG A 71 12.06 -1.43 14.85
CA ARG A 71 11.01 -1.92 13.93
C ARG A 71 10.49 -3.29 14.36
N LEU A 72 11.35 -4.19 14.83
CA LEU A 72 10.94 -5.49 15.34
C LEU A 72 10.08 -5.35 16.60
N ALA A 73 10.51 -4.53 17.55
CA ALA A 73 9.74 -4.23 18.75
C ALA A 73 8.36 -3.62 18.42
N PHE A 74 8.32 -2.72 17.43
CA PHE A 74 7.08 -2.12 16.96
C PHE A 74 6.14 -3.15 16.31
N LYS A 75 6.66 -4.02 15.46
CA LYS A 75 5.89 -5.13 14.87
C LYS A 75 5.31 -6.04 15.93
N LYS A 76 6.11 -6.42 16.93
CA LYS A 76 5.67 -7.26 18.04
C LYS A 76 4.54 -6.61 18.83
N ALA A 77 4.66 -5.33 19.15
CA ALA A 77 3.63 -4.57 19.85
C ALA A 77 2.30 -4.45 19.07
N LEU A 78 2.34 -4.54 17.73
CA LEU A 78 1.16 -4.41 16.86
C LEU A 78 0.42 -5.74 16.61
N VAL A 79 1.01 -6.89 16.90
CA VAL A 79 0.33 -8.20 16.70
C VAL A 79 -1.04 -8.28 17.36
N PRO A 80 -1.26 -7.81 18.61
CA PRO A 80 -2.60 -7.79 19.21
C PRO A 80 -3.63 -6.94 18.46
N VAL A 81 -3.17 -5.91 17.73
CA VAL A 81 -4.04 -5.08 16.89
C VAL A 81 -4.55 -5.88 15.70
N HIS A 82 -3.70 -6.68 15.07
CA HIS A 82 -4.10 -7.56 13.96
C HIS A 82 -5.19 -8.53 14.42
N GLN A 83 -5.02 -9.16 15.58
CA GLN A 83 -6.02 -10.07 16.18
C GLN A 83 -7.37 -9.35 16.43
N LYS A 84 -7.35 -8.14 16.98
CA LYS A 84 -8.57 -7.34 17.18
C LYS A 84 -9.28 -7.00 15.87
N MET A 85 -8.52 -6.88 14.79
CA MET A 85 -9.07 -6.52 13.47
C MET A 85 -9.58 -7.72 12.68
N GLU A 86 -9.37 -8.97 13.14
CA GLU A 86 -9.84 -10.18 12.46
C GLU A 86 -11.34 -10.15 12.17
N GLY A 87 -12.15 -9.68 13.11
CA GLY A 87 -13.60 -9.58 12.93
C GLY A 87 -14.05 -8.56 11.87
N ARG A 88 -13.23 -7.55 11.61
CA ARG A 88 -13.53 -6.48 10.66
C ARG A 88 -12.92 -6.72 9.28
N VAL A 89 -11.70 -7.20 9.24
CA VAL A 89 -10.90 -7.39 8.01
C VAL A 89 -11.10 -8.79 7.44
N GLY A 90 -11.30 -9.77 8.31
CA GLY A 90 -11.30 -11.20 7.98
C GLY A 90 -9.95 -11.84 8.29
N LYS A 91 -10.00 -12.91 9.08
CA LYS A 91 -8.80 -13.66 9.47
C LYS A 91 -8.03 -14.19 8.26
N GLU A 92 -8.74 -14.67 7.25
CA GLU A 92 -8.14 -15.20 6.02
C GLU A 92 -7.34 -14.15 5.26
N VAL A 93 -7.86 -12.90 5.21
CA VAL A 93 -7.17 -11.78 4.56
C VAL A 93 -5.87 -11.45 5.31
N ILE A 94 -5.92 -11.39 6.63
CA ILE A 94 -4.74 -11.12 7.47
C ILE A 94 -3.68 -12.22 7.27
N GLN A 95 -4.09 -13.48 7.27
CA GLN A 95 -3.18 -14.61 7.05
C GLN A 95 -2.59 -14.63 5.62
N ALA A 96 -3.37 -14.25 4.62
CA ALA A 96 -2.88 -14.11 3.25
C ALA A 96 -1.78 -13.05 3.16
N VAL A 97 -1.98 -11.88 3.79
CA VAL A 97 -0.97 -10.83 3.86
C VAL A 97 0.29 -11.31 4.59
N TYR A 98 0.15 -11.99 5.74
CA TYR A 98 1.29 -12.55 6.47
C TYR A 98 2.12 -13.50 5.61
N LYS A 99 1.44 -14.39 4.88
CA LYS A 99 2.07 -15.34 3.97
C LYS A 99 2.83 -14.63 2.85
N ASP A 100 2.21 -13.63 2.23
CA ASP A 100 2.77 -12.87 1.10
C ASP A 100 4.06 -12.12 1.50
N ILE A 101 4.03 -11.46 2.67
CA ILE A 101 5.19 -10.69 3.16
C ILE A 101 6.16 -11.51 4.03
N GLY A 102 5.94 -12.81 4.19
CA GLY A 102 6.77 -13.69 5.02
C GLY A 102 6.75 -13.35 6.51
N PHE A 103 5.68 -12.71 7.00
CA PHE A 103 5.55 -12.32 8.40
C PHE A 103 5.06 -13.48 9.27
N LYS A 104 5.79 -13.77 10.34
CA LYS A 104 5.46 -14.85 11.29
C LYS A 104 5.33 -14.26 12.70
N PRO A 105 4.09 -13.92 13.15
CA PRO A 105 3.89 -13.29 14.46
C PRO A 105 4.41 -14.15 15.63
N ASP A 106 4.33 -15.48 15.52
CA ASP A 106 4.75 -16.41 16.58
C ASP A 106 6.28 -16.53 16.70
N SER A 107 7.04 -15.98 15.77
CA SER A 107 8.50 -15.99 15.76
C SER A 107 9.15 -14.65 16.14
N LEU A 108 8.39 -13.71 16.69
CA LEU A 108 8.84 -12.38 17.10
C LEU A 108 9.28 -12.30 18.55
#